data_7fa93be71ec9303ba6bf14e40292de2d
#
_entry.id   7fa93be71ec9303ba6bf14e40292de2d
#
_cell.length_a   1.000
_cell.length_b   1.000
_cell.length_c   1.000
_cell.angle_alpha   90.00
_cell.angle_beta   90.00
_cell.angle_gamma   90.00
#
_symmetry.space_group_name_H-M   'P 1'
#
loop_
_entity.id
_entity.type
_entity.pdbx_description
1 polymer ?
#
loop_
_entity_poly.entity_id
_entity_poly.type
_entity_poly.pdbx_seq_one_letter_code
_entity_poly.pdbx_strand_id
1 'polypeptide(L)'
;MKPIRSAEDVWNYSHGNSSDITWLFLALTRATGFDASPVVISTRDKHFFNPQFMNPFDLNARVVLVKLKDKEFYLDPSLPFAPFGLLPWNETAVAGLRLDTAFGLWVTTPLPEASESGMDRNATLQLNASGDLEGKVSITFKGLSALWRRIDQHSADDAQRKKFLEDELRTYIPVAGEVELTNAPDWNSASPNLIAEYTLKVPGWASMAGRRMLLPVGLFGGGEKHLFESSHRIHPLYIDFPYSDSDEVIIAPPAGTVIAELPKAERDDEKRCLYDLTSEKKDGDLHLKRTLMVDLPVLKPEYYPAMRKFFETVRSGDDQQVVLSMADPKS
;
A
#
# COMPACT_ATOMS: atom_id res chain seq x y z
N MET A 1 35.73 12.33 -7.89
CA MET A 1 35.04 11.47 -8.87
C MET A 1 35.38 11.92 -10.28
N LYS A 2 35.55 11.00 -11.23
CA LYS A 2 35.72 11.35 -12.64
C LYS A 2 34.39 11.84 -13.22
N PRO A 3 34.38 12.87 -14.10
CA PRO A 3 33.14 13.35 -14.69
C PRO A 3 32.56 12.31 -15.67
N ILE A 4 31.24 12.08 -15.60
CA ILE A 4 30.50 11.24 -16.53
C ILE A 4 30.08 12.10 -17.72
N ARG A 5 30.40 11.65 -18.94
CA ARG A 5 30.11 12.33 -20.22
C ARG A 5 29.39 11.43 -21.22
N SER A 6 29.35 10.11 -20.94
CA SER A 6 28.77 9.12 -21.83
C SER A 6 28.29 7.88 -21.03
N ALA A 7 27.47 7.05 -21.66
CA ALA A 7 27.09 5.76 -21.11
C ALA A 7 28.30 4.83 -20.88
N GLU A 8 29.35 4.94 -21.73
CA GLU A 8 30.59 4.20 -21.57
C GLU A 8 31.36 4.61 -20.31
N ASP A 9 31.36 5.92 -19.96
CA ASP A 9 31.96 6.38 -18.70
C ASP A 9 31.26 5.76 -17.48
N VAL A 10 29.90 5.66 -17.49
CA VAL A 10 29.12 5.02 -16.43
C VAL A 10 29.53 3.56 -16.26
N TRP A 11 29.65 2.84 -17.37
CA TRP A 11 30.10 1.45 -17.40
C TRP A 11 31.52 1.30 -16.83
N ASN A 12 32.45 2.09 -17.33
CA ASN A 12 33.86 1.98 -16.96
C ASN A 12 34.17 2.42 -15.53
N TYR A 13 33.41 3.39 -15.01
CA TYR A 13 33.64 3.95 -13.68
C TYR A 13 32.69 3.37 -12.61
N SER A 14 31.69 2.56 -13.00
CA SER A 14 30.70 1.93 -12.11
C SER A 14 29.97 2.93 -11.20
N HIS A 15 29.72 4.15 -11.67
CA HIS A 15 28.93 5.16 -10.99
C HIS A 15 28.30 6.13 -11.99
N GLY A 16 27.18 6.75 -11.58
CA GLY A 16 26.45 7.74 -12.33
C GLY A 16 25.25 8.26 -11.52
N ASN A 17 24.67 9.36 -11.91
CA ASN A 17 23.38 9.79 -11.40
C ASN A 17 22.23 9.00 -12.07
N SER A 18 20.99 9.20 -11.64
CA SER A 18 19.82 8.50 -12.19
C SER A 18 19.73 8.61 -13.71
N SER A 19 19.97 9.81 -14.27
CA SER A 19 19.98 10.02 -15.71
C SER A 19 21.07 9.23 -16.42
N ASP A 20 22.28 9.20 -15.86
CA ASP A 20 23.42 8.50 -16.43
C ASP A 20 23.15 6.99 -16.47
N ILE A 21 22.59 6.43 -15.42
CA ILE A 21 22.18 5.00 -15.32
C ILE A 21 21.10 4.70 -16.36
N THR A 22 20.11 5.58 -16.52
CA THR A 22 19.03 5.42 -17.49
C THR A 22 19.57 5.40 -18.93
N TRP A 23 20.52 6.27 -19.26
CA TRP A 23 21.17 6.27 -20.58
C TRP A 23 22.02 5.03 -20.82
N LEU A 24 22.75 4.53 -19.81
CA LEU A 24 23.48 3.28 -19.92
C LEU A 24 22.54 2.10 -20.18
N PHE A 25 21.45 1.98 -19.41
CA PHE A 25 20.46 0.94 -19.59
C PHE A 25 19.85 0.97 -21.00
N LEU A 26 19.45 2.15 -21.48
CA LEU A 26 18.94 2.33 -22.85
C LEU A 26 19.94 1.85 -23.90
N ALA A 27 21.22 2.22 -23.75
CA ALA A 27 22.28 1.82 -24.69
C ALA A 27 22.46 0.28 -24.71
N LEU A 28 22.50 -0.36 -23.55
CA LEU A 28 22.62 -1.80 -23.42
C LEU A 28 21.40 -2.53 -23.99
N THR A 29 20.19 -2.05 -23.69
CA THR A 29 18.93 -2.63 -24.19
C THR A 29 18.88 -2.58 -25.72
N ARG A 30 19.28 -1.48 -26.34
CA ARG A 30 19.37 -1.36 -27.80
C ARG A 30 20.47 -2.23 -28.41
N ALA A 31 21.62 -2.32 -27.74
CA ALA A 31 22.73 -3.16 -28.19
C ALA A 31 22.37 -4.67 -28.22
N THR A 32 21.44 -5.09 -27.38
CA THR A 32 20.91 -6.47 -27.37
C THR A 32 19.74 -6.68 -28.36
N GLY A 33 19.39 -5.66 -29.15
CA GLY A 33 18.39 -5.77 -30.23
C GLY A 33 16.95 -5.48 -29.84
N PHE A 34 16.71 -5.01 -28.60
CA PHE A 34 15.35 -4.62 -28.20
C PHE A 34 14.98 -3.21 -28.72
N ASP A 35 13.70 -3.03 -29.07
CA ASP A 35 13.15 -1.71 -29.38
C ASP A 35 12.95 -0.94 -28.06
N ALA A 36 13.79 0.06 -27.84
CA ALA A 36 13.77 0.87 -26.63
C ALA A 36 13.88 2.36 -26.95
N SER A 37 13.10 3.17 -26.24
CA SER A 37 13.07 4.63 -26.40
C SER A 37 13.17 5.33 -25.05
N PRO A 38 13.92 6.45 -24.97
CA PRO A 38 13.93 7.27 -23.77
C PRO A 38 12.64 8.08 -23.69
N VAL A 39 12.10 8.20 -22.47
CA VAL A 39 10.93 9.03 -22.17
C VAL A 39 11.30 10.00 -21.05
N VAL A 40 11.15 11.29 -21.28
CA VAL A 40 11.25 12.31 -20.24
C VAL A 40 9.87 12.56 -19.66
N ILE A 41 9.74 12.54 -18.34
CA ILE A 41 8.47 12.64 -17.62
C ILE A 41 8.52 13.74 -16.57
N SER A 42 7.35 14.20 -16.15
CA SER A 42 7.17 15.11 -15.02
C SER A 42 6.61 14.31 -13.84
N THR A 43 7.39 14.18 -12.77
CA THR A 43 6.93 13.44 -11.58
C THR A 43 5.84 14.20 -10.86
N ARG A 44 4.76 13.51 -10.45
CA ARG A 44 3.57 14.14 -9.87
C ARG A 44 3.71 14.56 -8.40
N ASP A 45 4.83 14.24 -7.77
CA ASP A 45 5.21 14.77 -6.46
C ASP A 45 5.81 16.19 -6.54
N LYS A 46 6.24 16.62 -7.73
CA LYS A 46 6.86 17.93 -7.95
C LYS A 46 6.00 18.86 -8.78
N HIS A 47 5.40 18.38 -9.86
CA HIS A 47 4.72 19.20 -10.85
C HIS A 47 3.42 18.55 -11.33
N PHE A 48 2.38 19.37 -11.49
CA PHE A 48 1.17 19.01 -12.25
C PHE A 48 1.36 19.43 -13.70
N PHE A 49 2.15 18.66 -14.44
CA PHE A 49 2.51 18.99 -15.79
C PHE A 49 1.30 18.97 -16.74
N ASN A 50 1.16 20.07 -17.50
CA ASN A 50 0.16 20.16 -18.54
C ASN A 50 0.88 20.31 -19.90
N PRO A 51 0.77 19.36 -20.84
CA PRO A 51 1.38 19.42 -22.17
C PRO A 51 1.00 20.67 -23.00
N GLN A 52 -0.10 21.36 -22.65
CA GLN A 52 -0.50 22.61 -23.31
C GLN A 52 0.36 23.81 -22.88
N PHE A 53 0.97 23.75 -21.70
CA PHE A 53 1.88 24.78 -21.18
C PHE A 53 3.30 24.21 -21.16
N MET A 54 3.90 24.07 -22.33
CA MET A 54 5.19 23.39 -22.53
C MET A 54 6.33 24.11 -21.80
N ASN A 55 6.58 23.74 -20.56
CA ASN A 55 7.77 24.09 -19.83
C ASN A 55 8.71 22.86 -19.76
N PRO A 56 9.79 22.78 -20.52
CA PRO A 56 10.67 21.63 -20.53
C PRO A 56 11.37 21.38 -19.19
N PHE A 57 11.45 22.39 -18.32
CA PHE A 57 12.04 22.24 -16.99
C PHE A 57 11.16 21.43 -16.03
N ASP A 58 9.87 21.28 -16.34
CA ASP A 58 8.96 20.45 -15.55
C ASP A 58 9.13 18.94 -15.85
N LEU A 59 9.82 18.61 -16.95
CA LEU A 59 10.18 17.22 -17.29
C LEU A 59 11.46 16.84 -16.53
N ASN A 60 11.30 16.40 -15.29
CA ASN A 60 12.35 16.30 -14.27
C ASN A 60 12.91 14.89 -14.07
N ALA A 61 12.30 13.85 -14.68
CA ALA A 61 12.74 12.46 -14.56
C ALA A 61 12.83 11.79 -15.95
N ARG A 62 13.48 10.63 -16.01
CA ARG A 62 13.69 9.86 -17.25
C ARG A 62 13.44 8.40 -16.99
N VAL A 63 12.64 7.80 -17.86
CA VAL A 63 12.37 6.35 -17.88
C VAL A 63 12.65 5.80 -19.28
N VAL A 64 12.74 4.49 -19.39
CA VAL A 64 12.92 3.80 -20.67
C VAL A 64 11.67 3.04 -21.02
N LEU A 65 11.10 3.33 -22.19
CA LEU A 65 10.06 2.52 -22.80
C LEU A 65 10.71 1.38 -23.59
N VAL A 66 10.40 0.14 -23.23
CA VAL A 66 10.87 -1.07 -23.93
C VAL A 66 9.67 -1.80 -24.52
N LYS A 67 9.74 -2.14 -25.81
CA LYS A 67 8.73 -2.97 -26.47
C LYS A 67 9.17 -4.42 -26.47
N LEU A 68 8.33 -5.27 -25.88
CA LEU A 68 8.49 -6.71 -25.89
C LEU A 68 7.27 -7.35 -26.59
N LYS A 69 7.45 -7.80 -27.82
CA LYS A 69 6.34 -8.23 -28.69
C LYS A 69 5.31 -7.09 -28.83
N ASP A 70 4.07 -7.33 -28.42
CA ASP A 70 2.97 -6.36 -28.51
C ASP A 70 2.74 -5.55 -27.23
N LYS A 71 3.65 -5.67 -26.23
CA LYS A 71 3.54 -4.99 -24.95
C LYS A 71 4.61 -3.92 -24.78
N GLU A 72 4.22 -2.80 -24.18
CA GLU A 72 5.10 -1.70 -23.80
C GLU A 72 5.34 -1.73 -22.29
N PHE A 73 6.59 -1.63 -21.89
CA PHE A 73 7.03 -1.59 -20.50
C PHE A 73 7.80 -0.30 -20.26
N TYR A 74 7.39 0.42 -19.22
CA TYR A 74 8.11 1.59 -18.73
C TYR A 74 8.99 1.18 -17.56
N LEU A 75 10.27 1.55 -17.60
CA LEU A 75 11.26 1.14 -16.62
C LEU A 75 12.04 2.36 -16.12
N ASP A 76 12.20 2.49 -14.82
CA ASP A 76 13.22 3.35 -14.23
C ASP A 76 14.39 2.50 -13.71
N PRO A 77 15.46 2.35 -14.50
CA PRO A 77 16.62 1.54 -14.12
C PRO A 77 17.48 2.20 -13.03
N SER A 78 17.22 3.43 -12.65
CA SER A 78 17.92 4.11 -11.57
C SER A 78 17.41 3.72 -10.18
N LEU A 79 16.25 3.10 -10.11
CA LEU A 79 15.65 2.64 -8.86
C LEU A 79 16.17 1.26 -8.47
N PRO A 80 16.72 1.10 -7.27
CA PRO A 80 17.06 -0.21 -6.75
C PRO A 80 15.79 -1.00 -6.43
N PHE A 81 15.83 -2.31 -6.67
CA PHE A 81 14.79 -3.27 -6.25
C PHE A 81 13.39 -3.04 -6.81
N ALA A 82 13.24 -2.28 -7.89
CA ALA A 82 11.96 -2.14 -8.56
C ALA A 82 11.61 -3.43 -9.31
N PRO A 83 10.39 -3.98 -9.14
CA PRO A 83 9.88 -5.06 -9.98
C PRO A 83 9.86 -4.64 -11.45
N PHE A 84 10.10 -5.60 -12.36
CA PHE A 84 10.10 -5.31 -13.80
C PHE A 84 8.77 -4.72 -14.26
N GLY A 85 8.81 -3.56 -14.89
CA GLY A 85 7.63 -2.86 -15.41
C GLY A 85 6.85 -2.04 -14.38
N LEU A 86 7.31 -2.00 -13.10
CA LEU A 86 6.68 -1.18 -12.07
C LEU A 86 7.50 0.09 -11.86
N LEU A 87 6.90 1.24 -12.18
CA LEU A 87 7.43 2.56 -11.85
C LEU A 87 7.06 2.94 -10.41
N PRO A 88 7.82 3.84 -9.75
CA PRO A 88 7.43 4.38 -8.45
C PRO A 88 6.16 5.24 -8.60
N TRP A 89 5.41 5.41 -7.52
CA TRP A 89 4.10 6.04 -7.56
C TRP A 89 4.10 7.44 -8.20
N ASN A 90 5.14 8.23 -7.97
CA ASN A 90 5.29 9.58 -8.50
C ASN A 90 5.59 9.64 -10.01
N GLU A 91 5.94 8.53 -10.63
CA GLU A 91 6.18 8.35 -12.07
C GLU A 91 5.01 7.66 -12.78
N THR A 92 3.99 7.21 -12.06
CA THR A 92 2.79 6.58 -12.62
C THR A 92 1.72 7.61 -13.00
N ALA A 93 0.94 7.34 -14.05
CA ALA A 93 -0.12 8.21 -14.57
C ALA A 93 0.34 9.65 -14.87
N VAL A 94 1.58 9.82 -15.30
CA VAL A 94 2.14 11.14 -15.64
C VAL A 94 2.35 11.30 -17.14
N ALA A 95 2.22 12.54 -17.60
CA ALA A 95 2.55 12.88 -18.98
C ALA A 95 4.06 12.84 -19.19
N GLY A 96 4.49 12.31 -20.32
CA GLY A 96 5.87 12.24 -20.74
C GLY A 96 6.05 12.47 -22.22
N LEU A 97 7.26 12.81 -22.62
CA LEU A 97 7.66 12.96 -24.01
C LEU A 97 8.61 11.81 -24.35
N ARG A 98 8.13 10.87 -25.17
CA ARG A 98 8.99 9.88 -25.82
C ARG A 98 9.84 10.56 -26.86
N LEU A 99 11.15 10.42 -26.74
CA LEU A 99 12.10 11.01 -27.67
C LEU A 99 12.37 10.03 -28.81
N ASP A 100 12.10 10.49 -30.03
CA ASP A 100 12.42 9.78 -31.25
C ASP A 100 13.49 10.59 -32.06
N THR A 101 14.10 9.97 -33.08
CA THR A 101 15.08 10.62 -33.89
C THR A 101 14.51 11.76 -34.75
N ALA A 102 13.22 11.71 -35.08
CA ALA A 102 12.54 12.66 -35.94
C ALA A 102 11.66 13.67 -35.18
N PHE A 103 10.98 13.24 -34.10
CA PHE A 103 10.05 14.07 -33.34
C PHE A 103 9.77 13.45 -31.97
N GLY A 104 9.21 14.26 -31.05
CA GLY A 104 8.72 13.77 -29.77
C GLY A 104 7.26 13.33 -29.85
N LEU A 105 6.92 12.26 -29.14
CA LEU A 105 5.55 11.78 -28.97
C LEU A 105 5.11 11.89 -27.51
N TRP A 106 3.98 12.54 -27.27
CA TRP A 106 3.38 12.55 -25.95
C TRP A 106 2.87 11.16 -25.59
N VAL A 107 3.21 10.72 -24.41
CA VAL A 107 2.79 9.45 -23.81
C VAL A 107 2.32 9.68 -22.38
N THR A 108 1.60 8.71 -21.84
CA THR A 108 1.25 8.69 -20.41
C THR A 108 1.79 7.40 -19.83
N THR A 109 2.49 7.49 -18.72
CA THR A 109 2.99 6.30 -18.02
C THR A 109 1.83 5.51 -17.40
N PRO A 110 1.95 4.18 -17.29
CA PRO A 110 0.86 3.35 -16.78
C PRO A 110 0.57 3.65 -15.31
N LEU A 111 -0.68 3.43 -14.91
CA LEU A 111 -1.11 3.38 -13.52
C LEU A 111 -1.48 1.94 -13.21
N PRO A 112 -0.86 1.26 -12.24
CA PRO A 112 -1.28 -0.05 -11.79
C PRO A 112 -2.72 -0.05 -11.28
N GLU A 113 -3.43 -1.17 -11.43
CA GLU A 113 -4.76 -1.34 -10.85
C GLU A 113 -4.67 -1.40 -9.31
N ALA A 114 -5.75 -1.02 -8.63
CA ALA A 114 -5.77 -1.04 -7.16
C ALA A 114 -5.46 -2.42 -6.57
N SER A 115 -5.89 -3.49 -7.24
CA SER A 115 -5.63 -4.88 -6.84
C SER A 115 -4.15 -5.28 -6.86
N GLU A 116 -3.32 -4.57 -7.63
CA GLU A 116 -1.88 -4.85 -7.77
C GLU A 116 -1.05 -4.19 -6.67
N SER A 117 -1.65 -3.29 -5.87
CA SER A 117 -0.97 -2.58 -4.78
C SER A 117 -1.83 -2.57 -3.52
N GLY A 118 -1.19 -2.41 -2.36
CA GLY A 118 -1.88 -2.40 -1.06
C GLY A 118 -1.27 -3.39 -0.07
N MET A 119 -2.08 -3.86 0.87
CA MET A 119 -1.65 -4.74 1.96
C MET A 119 -2.63 -5.88 2.16
N ASP A 120 -2.11 -7.11 2.32
CA ASP A 120 -2.87 -8.23 2.86
C ASP A 120 -2.39 -8.49 4.29
N ARG A 121 -3.28 -8.27 5.27
CA ARG A 121 -3.00 -8.45 6.70
C ARG A 121 -3.73 -9.69 7.20
N ASN A 122 -2.96 -10.68 7.65
CA ASN A 122 -3.47 -11.93 8.18
C ASN A 122 -3.11 -12.02 9.67
N ALA A 123 -4.08 -12.22 10.54
CA ALA A 123 -3.86 -12.34 11.97
C ALA A 123 -4.51 -13.59 12.54
N THR A 124 -3.78 -14.29 13.42
CA THR A 124 -4.29 -15.41 14.22
C THR A 124 -4.00 -15.09 15.69
N LEU A 125 -5.06 -14.81 16.41
CA LEU A 125 -5.01 -14.19 17.72
C LEU A 125 -5.84 -14.98 18.74
N GLN A 126 -5.43 -14.87 20.00
CA GLN A 126 -6.13 -15.41 21.17
C GLN A 126 -6.61 -14.26 22.02
N LEU A 127 -7.90 -14.24 22.33
CA LEU A 127 -8.46 -13.34 23.33
C LEU A 127 -8.44 -14.01 24.70
N ASN A 128 -7.92 -13.33 25.72
CA ASN A 128 -7.93 -13.85 27.08
C ASN A 128 -9.14 -13.34 27.91
N ALA A 129 -9.31 -13.85 29.11
CA ALA A 129 -10.42 -13.49 29.99
C ALA A 129 -10.36 -12.03 30.51
N SER A 130 -9.19 -11.39 30.49
CA SER A 130 -9.03 -9.96 30.82
C SER A 130 -9.34 -9.01 29.68
N GLY A 131 -9.58 -9.55 28.47
CA GLY A 131 -9.88 -8.74 27.30
C GLY A 131 -8.63 -8.37 26.48
N ASP A 132 -7.46 -8.93 26.81
CA ASP A 132 -6.24 -8.71 26.03
C ASP A 132 -6.24 -9.65 24.82
N LEU A 133 -5.75 -9.12 23.70
CA LEU A 133 -5.61 -9.83 22.43
C LEU A 133 -4.14 -10.06 22.13
N GLU A 134 -3.74 -11.30 21.86
CA GLU A 134 -2.34 -11.61 21.55
C GLU A 134 -2.22 -12.69 20.48
N GLY A 135 -1.12 -12.66 19.72
CA GLY A 135 -0.84 -13.68 18.70
C GLY A 135 0.08 -13.21 17.59
N LYS A 136 -0.15 -13.74 16.39
CA LYS A 136 0.69 -13.52 15.22
C LYS A 136 -0.04 -12.71 14.17
N VAL A 137 0.71 -11.83 13.50
CA VAL A 137 0.26 -11.04 12.36
C VAL A 137 1.27 -11.21 11.23
N SER A 138 0.79 -11.41 10.00
CA SER A 138 1.59 -11.36 8.79
C SER A 138 1.02 -10.29 7.87
N ILE A 139 1.87 -9.39 7.39
CA ILE A 139 1.51 -8.36 6.42
C ILE A 139 2.30 -8.59 5.14
N THR A 140 1.60 -8.75 4.04
CA THR A 140 2.16 -8.74 2.70
C THR A 140 1.89 -7.38 2.06
N PHE A 141 2.91 -6.54 1.96
CA PHE A 141 2.86 -5.33 1.16
C PHE A 141 3.02 -5.71 -0.32
N LYS A 142 2.14 -5.20 -1.20
CA LYS A 142 2.08 -5.56 -2.63
C LYS A 142 2.41 -4.38 -3.53
N GLY A 143 3.05 -4.65 -4.66
CA GLY A 143 3.27 -3.69 -5.75
C GLY A 143 3.89 -2.37 -5.28
N LEU A 144 3.19 -1.26 -5.54
CA LEU A 144 3.66 0.08 -5.13
C LEU A 144 3.82 0.24 -3.63
N SER A 145 3.01 -0.46 -2.84
CA SER A 145 3.12 -0.46 -1.38
C SER A 145 4.45 -1.06 -0.90
N ALA A 146 4.91 -2.16 -1.54
CA ALA A 146 6.21 -2.76 -1.27
C ALA A 146 7.36 -1.91 -1.81
N LEU A 147 7.25 -1.42 -3.04
CA LEU A 147 8.28 -0.62 -3.70
C LEU A 147 8.54 0.67 -2.94
N TRP A 148 7.48 1.39 -2.51
CA TRP A 148 7.62 2.62 -1.72
C TRP A 148 8.45 2.38 -0.45
N ARG A 149 8.18 1.31 0.31
CA ARG A 149 8.91 0.98 1.54
C ARG A 149 10.39 0.68 1.26
N ARG A 150 10.68 -0.05 0.19
CA ARG A 150 12.07 -0.32 -0.22
C ARG A 150 12.82 0.94 -0.59
N ILE A 151 12.19 1.86 -1.32
CA ILE A 151 12.79 3.15 -1.69
C ILE A 151 13.01 4.01 -0.44
N ASP A 152 11.99 4.17 0.40
CA ASP A 152 12.05 4.99 1.62
C ASP A 152 13.12 4.49 2.59
N GLN A 153 13.21 3.16 2.78
CA GLN A 153 14.14 2.54 3.71
C GLN A 153 15.46 2.07 3.05
N HIS A 154 15.74 2.53 1.82
CA HIS A 154 16.92 2.07 1.07
C HIS A 154 18.23 2.28 1.82
N SER A 155 18.41 3.42 2.46
CA SER A 155 19.63 3.80 3.19
C SER A 155 19.59 3.43 4.69
N ALA A 156 18.49 2.84 5.17
CA ALA A 156 18.31 2.47 6.56
C ALA A 156 19.06 1.16 6.90
N ASP A 157 19.56 1.05 8.12
CA ASP A 157 20.07 -0.20 8.67
C ASP A 157 18.94 -1.14 9.13
N ASP A 158 19.29 -2.37 9.51
CA ASP A 158 18.30 -3.38 9.91
C ASP A 158 17.50 -2.99 11.16
N ALA A 159 18.10 -2.28 12.09
CA ALA A 159 17.41 -1.81 13.31
C ALA A 159 16.40 -0.70 12.98
N GLN A 160 16.75 0.21 12.09
CA GLN A 160 15.86 1.27 11.59
C GLN A 160 14.70 0.66 10.79
N ARG A 161 14.96 -0.31 9.90
CA ARG A 161 13.94 -1.04 9.12
C ARG A 161 12.98 -1.81 10.02
N LYS A 162 13.52 -2.50 11.05
CA LYS A 162 12.68 -3.18 12.07
C LYS A 162 11.76 -2.17 12.76
N LYS A 163 12.33 -1.09 13.28
CA LYS A 163 11.56 -0.04 13.97
C LYS A 163 10.50 0.59 13.05
N PHE A 164 10.85 0.88 11.81
CA PHE A 164 9.92 1.42 10.81
C PHE A 164 8.67 0.54 10.66
N LEU A 165 8.84 -0.77 10.43
CA LEU A 165 7.72 -1.70 10.26
C LEU A 165 6.90 -1.89 11.54
N GLU A 166 7.54 -1.92 12.70
CA GLU A 166 6.85 -2.00 13.99
C GLU A 166 6.03 -0.75 14.28
N ASP A 167 6.60 0.44 14.04
CA ASP A 167 5.92 1.71 14.23
C ASP A 167 4.75 1.85 13.23
N GLU A 168 4.94 1.38 12.00
CA GLU A 168 3.87 1.37 10.99
C GLU A 168 2.70 0.49 11.41
N LEU A 169 2.92 -0.75 11.85
CA LEU A 169 1.83 -1.61 12.32
C LEU A 169 1.09 -0.98 13.52
N ARG A 170 1.80 -0.28 14.41
CA ARG A 170 1.16 0.45 15.52
C ARG A 170 0.20 1.53 15.06
N THR A 171 0.42 2.14 13.88
CA THR A 171 -0.51 3.15 13.34
C THR A 171 -1.84 2.57 12.88
N TYR A 172 -1.86 1.29 12.48
CA TYR A 172 -3.09 0.61 12.05
C TYR A 172 -3.95 0.16 13.22
N ILE A 173 -3.35 -0.05 14.40
CA ILE A 173 -4.08 -0.51 15.60
C ILE A 173 -4.62 0.74 16.33
N PRO A 174 -5.96 0.84 16.56
CA PRO A 174 -6.56 2.05 17.12
C PRO A 174 -6.29 2.27 18.61
N VAL A 175 -5.62 1.32 19.28
CA VAL A 175 -5.24 1.38 20.69
C VAL A 175 -3.77 1.00 20.85
N ALA A 176 -3.15 1.38 21.98
CA ALA A 176 -1.74 1.07 22.24
C ALA A 176 -1.54 -0.46 22.34
N GLY A 177 -0.58 -0.97 21.59
CA GLY A 177 -0.21 -2.38 21.57
C GLY A 177 1.31 -2.59 21.57
N GLU A 178 1.73 -3.77 22.01
CA GLU A 178 3.10 -4.24 21.87
C GLU A 178 3.22 -4.95 20.51
N VAL A 179 4.18 -4.52 19.69
CA VAL A 179 4.45 -5.05 18.35
C VAL A 179 5.91 -5.41 18.27
N GLU A 180 6.22 -6.62 17.84
CA GLU A 180 7.58 -7.05 17.59
C GLU A 180 7.68 -7.76 16.23
N LEU A 181 8.54 -7.26 15.35
CA LEU A 181 8.87 -7.92 14.07
C LEU A 181 9.69 -9.18 14.33
N THR A 182 9.25 -10.32 13.78
CA THR A 182 9.82 -11.65 14.04
C THR A 182 10.58 -12.25 12.89
N ASN A 183 10.43 -11.74 11.65
CA ASN A 183 11.20 -12.18 10.49
C ASN A 183 12.20 -11.11 10.02
N ALA A 184 12.98 -11.47 9.01
CA ALA A 184 13.85 -10.55 8.27
C ALA A 184 13.26 -10.35 6.86
N PRO A 185 12.48 -9.27 6.63
CA PRO A 185 11.89 -9.00 5.32
C PRO A 185 12.94 -8.82 4.22
N ASP A 186 12.62 -9.27 3.00
CA ASP A 186 13.52 -9.15 1.86
C ASP A 186 13.50 -7.74 1.26
N TRP A 187 14.33 -6.86 1.82
CA TRP A 187 14.46 -5.48 1.40
C TRP A 187 15.20 -5.29 0.07
N ASN A 188 16.01 -6.29 -0.31
CA ASN A 188 16.99 -6.15 -1.38
C ASN A 188 16.63 -6.95 -2.65
N SER A 189 15.39 -7.33 -2.83
CA SER A 189 14.91 -8.01 -4.03
C SER A 189 13.95 -7.17 -4.86
N ALA A 190 13.85 -7.46 -6.14
CA ALA A 190 12.85 -6.93 -7.04
C ALA A 190 11.52 -7.73 -7.00
N SER A 191 11.24 -8.42 -5.91
CA SER A 191 9.94 -9.09 -5.72
C SER A 191 8.81 -8.06 -5.66
N PRO A 192 7.64 -8.31 -6.24
CA PRO A 192 6.50 -7.42 -6.11
C PRO A 192 5.97 -7.33 -4.66
N ASN A 193 6.34 -8.28 -3.79
CA ASN A 193 5.88 -8.34 -2.42
C ASN A 193 7.02 -8.15 -1.42
N LEU A 194 6.70 -7.48 -0.30
CA LEU A 194 7.51 -7.42 0.91
C LEU A 194 6.68 -8.00 2.05
N ILE A 195 7.21 -9.02 2.75
CA ILE A 195 6.47 -9.74 3.79
C ILE A 195 7.10 -9.45 5.16
N ALA A 196 6.26 -9.00 6.09
CA ALA A 196 6.64 -8.75 7.47
C ALA A 196 5.77 -9.58 8.43
N GLU A 197 6.39 -10.30 9.35
CA GLU A 197 5.73 -11.14 10.35
C GLU A 197 5.96 -10.56 11.74
N TYR A 198 4.91 -10.58 12.57
CA TYR A 198 4.94 -9.95 13.87
C TYR A 198 4.34 -10.84 14.96
N THR A 199 4.77 -10.63 16.18
CA THR A 199 3.95 -10.89 17.37
C THR A 199 3.26 -9.59 17.78
N LEU A 200 2.00 -9.73 18.16
CA LEU A 200 1.13 -8.63 18.56
C LEU A 200 0.52 -8.93 19.93
N LYS A 201 0.48 -7.90 20.82
CA LYS A 201 -0.29 -7.93 22.05
C LYS A 201 -0.98 -6.59 22.23
N VAL A 202 -2.30 -6.63 22.39
CA VAL A 202 -3.16 -5.45 22.57
C VAL A 202 -3.90 -5.58 23.90
N PRO A 203 -3.39 -4.95 24.97
CA PRO A 203 -4.07 -4.99 26.27
C PRO A 203 -5.44 -4.32 26.21
N GLY A 204 -6.43 -4.94 26.83
CA GLY A 204 -7.79 -4.39 26.94
C GLY A 204 -8.49 -4.17 25.61
N TRP A 205 -8.18 -4.97 24.57
CA TRP A 205 -8.85 -4.89 23.28
C TRP A 205 -10.37 -5.10 23.41
N ALA A 206 -10.78 -6.10 24.19
CA ALA A 206 -12.18 -6.31 24.49
C ALA A 206 -12.56 -5.71 25.84
N SER A 207 -13.73 -5.10 25.93
CA SER A 207 -14.26 -4.50 27.14
C SER A 207 -15.33 -5.37 27.80
N MET A 208 -15.37 -5.40 29.15
CA MET A 208 -16.40 -6.13 29.90
C MET A 208 -17.64 -5.27 30.10
N ALA A 209 -18.80 -5.82 29.75
CA ALA A 209 -20.14 -5.26 30.00
C ALA A 209 -21.00 -6.26 30.81
N GLY A 210 -20.82 -6.29 32.13
CA GLY A 210 -21.41 -7.25 33.00
C GLY A 210 -20.91 -8.68 32.74
N ARG A 211 -21.79 -9.59 32.26
CA ARG A 211 -21.44 -10.97 31.88
C ARG A 211 -21.07 -11.12 30.40
N ARG A 212 -21.00 -10.02 29.65
CA ARG A 212 -20.69 -10.00 28.25
C ARG A 212 -19.32 -9.34 28.03
N MET A 213 -18.63 -9.74 26.98
CA MET A 213 -17.41 -9.10 26.51
C MET A 213 -17.69 -8.54 25.12
N LEU A 214 -17.33 -7.28 24.91
CA LEU A 214 -17.51 -6.54 23.65
C LEU A 214 -16.17 -6.43 22.95
N LEU A 215 -16.08 -6.98 21.75
CA LEU A 215 -14.86 -7.09 20.96
C LEU A 215 -15.00 -6.25 19.68
N PRO A 216 -14.25 -5.15 19.52
CA PRO A 216 -14.26 -4.38 18.29
C PRO A 216 -13.76 -5.20 17.08
N VAL A 217 -14.33 -4.98 15.88
CA VAL A 217 -13.95 -5.74 14.67
C VAL A 217 -12.82 -5.10 13.88
N GLY A 218 -12.66 -3.78 13.94
CA GLY A 218 -11.68 -3.01 13.15
C GLY A 218 -10.29 -3.04 13.76
N LEU A 219 -9.66 -4.21 13.89
CA LEU A 219 -8.29 -4.33 14.46
C LEU A 219 -7.27 -3.45 13.72
N PHE A 220 -7.37 -3.35 12.40
CA PHE A 220 -6.44 -2.59 11.57
C PHE A 220 -7.04 -1.29 11.00
N GLY A 221 -8.17 -0.83 11.53
CA GLY A 221 -8.87 0.38 11.06
C GLY A 221 -8.30 1.71 11.57
N GLY A 222 -7.20 1.70 12.33
CA GLY A 222 -6.63 2.92 12.92
C GLY A 222 -6.20 3.97 11.90
N GLY A 223 -5.69 3.52 10.74
CA GLY A 223 -5.22 4.40 9.67
C GLY A 223 -6.34 5.22 9.03
N GLU A 224 -7.56 4.69 8.93
CA GLU A 224 -8.71 5.32 8.30
C GLU A 224 -9.56 6.16 9.26
N LYS A 225 -9.34 6.05 10.56
CA LYS A 225 -10.19 6.61 11.62
C LYS A 225 -10.45 8.12 11.47
N HIS A 226 -9.46 8.86 11.02
CA HIS A 226 -9.52 10.33 10.89
C HIS A 226 -9.48 10.84 9.45
N LEU A 227 -9.64 9.95 8.46
CA LEU A 227 -9.67 10.37 7.07
C LEU A 227 -10.99 11.04 6.71
N PHE A 228 -10.95 12.09 5.89
CA PHE A 228 -12.12 12.79 5.34
C PHE A 228 -13.07 13.39 6.38
N GLU A 229 -12.57 13.86 7.53
CA GLU A 229 -13.39 14.49 8.58
C GLU A 229 -13.83 15.92 8.23
N SER A 230 -13.08 16.64 7.39
CA SER A 230 -13.42 18.01 6.99
C SER A 230 -14.78 18.07 6.28
N SER A 231 -15.56 19.13 6.53
CA SER A 231 -16.90 19.27 5.94
C SER A 231 -16.87 19.55 4.43
N HIS A 232 -15.81 20.17 3.92
CA HIS A 232 -15.64 20.50 2.49
C HIS A 232 -14.17 20.63 2.11
N ARG A 233 -13.89 20.57 0.80
CA ARG A 233 -12.59 20.84 0.19
C ARG A 233 -12.73 21.76 -1.02
N ILE A 234 -11.73 22.60 -1.22
CA ILE A 234 -11.64 23.51 -2.39
C ILE A 234 -10.56 23.06 -3.38
N HIS A 235 -9.61 22.23 -2.94
CA HIS A 235 -8.54 21.70 -3.78
C HIS A 235 -8.70 20.18 -3.99
N PRO A 236 -8.29 19.63 -5.14
CA PRO A 236 -8.21 18.20 -5.35
C PRO A 236 -7.35 17.52 -4.27
N LEU A 237 -7.71 16.29 -3.92
CA LEU A 237 -6.90 15.42 -3.10
C LEU A 237 -6.18 14.43 -4.02
N TYR A 238 -4.89 14.31 -3.83
CA TYR A 238 -4.06 13.35 -4.55
C TYR A 238 -3.79 12.15 -3.66
N ILE A 239 -3.98 10.97 -4.21
CA ILE A 239 -3.68 9.69 -3.59
C ILE A 239 -2.44 9.15 -4.29
N ASP A 240 -1.44 8.74 -3.52
CA ASP A 240 -0.15 8.34 -4.07
C ASP A 240 -0.31 7.24 -5.12
N PHE A 241 -1.14 6.25 -4.85
CA PHE A 241 -1.50 5.21 -5.82
C PHE A 241 -2.84 4.55 -5.43
N PRO A 242 -3.57 3.98 -6.41
CA PRO A 242 -4.70 3.12 -6.13
C PRO A 242 -4.27 1.92 -5.31
N TYR A 243 -5.10 1.49 -4.35
CA TYR A 243 -4.77 0.37 -3.48
C TYR A 243 -5.99 -0.46 -3.09
N SER A 244 -5.71 -1.70 -2.71
CA SER A 244 -6.68 -2.61 -2.10
C SER A 244 -6.04 -3.29 -0.89
N ASP A 245 -6.53 -2.94 0.29
CA ASP A 245 -6.14 -3.55 1.55
C ASP A 245 -7.15 -4.61 1.94
N SER A 246 -6.66 -5.79 2.33
CA SER A 246 -7.49 -6.89 2.82
C SER A 246 -7.02 -7.37 4.19
N ASP A 247 -7.98 -7.65 5.07
CA ASP A 247 -7.74 -8.19 6.41
C ASP A 247 -8.44 -9.54 6.55
N GLU A 248 -7.72 -10.55 6.99
CA GLU A 248 -8.27 -11.81 7.48
C GLU A 248 -7.81 -12.00 8.93
N VAL A 249 -8.75 -11.89 9.87
CA VAL A 249 -8.46 -11.97 11.30
C VAL A 249 -9.21 -13.13 11.91
N ILE A 250 -8.48 -14.05 12.51
CA ILE A 250 -9.03 -15.20 13.26
C ILE A 250 -8.76 -14.96 14.73
N ILE A 251 -9.82 -14.98 15.54
CA ILE A 251 -9.72 -14.76 16.99
C ILE A 251 -10.35 -15.94 17.73
N ALA A 252 -9.52 -16.66 18.48
CA ALA A 252 -10.00 -17.68 19.41
C ALA A 252 -10.53 -17.00 20.69
N PRO A 253 -11.80 -17.22 21.08
CA PRO A 253 -12.37 -16.61 22.27
C PRO A 253 -11.84 -17.27 23.56
N PRO A 254 -11.96 -16.62 24.73
CA PRO A 254 -11.57 -17.20 26.00
C PRO A 254 -12.33 -18.52 26.32
N ALA A 255 -11.66 -19.44 27.00
CA ALA A 255 -12.29 -20.66 27.43
C ALA A 255 -13.58 -20.39 28.29
N GLY A 256 -14.64 -21.12 28.03
CA GLY A 256 -15.93 -20.94 28.71
C GLY A 256 -16.76 -19.76 28.19
N THR A 257 -16.38 -19.15 27.06
CA THR A 257 -17.21 -18.16 26.39
C THR A 257 -17.70 -18.66 25.03
N VAL A 258 -18.75 -18.05 24.53
CA VAL A 258 -19.32 -18.30 23.20
C VAL A 258 -19.60 -17.00 22.49
N ILE A 259 -19.47 -16.99 21.16
CA ILE A 259 -19.90 -15.88 20.33
C ILE A 259 -21.41 -15.83 20.32
N ALA A 260 -21.99 -14.82 20.98
CA ALA A 260 -23.43 -14.63 21.14
C ALA A 260 -24.05 -13.82 20.00
N GLU A 261 -23.36 -12.77 19.58
CA GLU A 261 -23.83 -11.90 18.50
C GLU A 261 -22.64 -11.52 17.58
N LEU A 262 -22.85 -11.59 16.28
CA LEU A 262 -21.93 -11.11 15.26
C LEU A 262 -22.39 -9.75 14.73
N PRO A 263 -21.49 -8.87 14.32
CA PRO A 263 -21.84 -7.63 13.64
C PRO A 263 -22.53 -7.92 12.30
N LYS A 264 -23.28 -6.96 11.82
CA LYS A 264 -23.89 -7.05 10.49
C LYS A 264 -22.80 -6.94 9.43
N ALA A 265 -22.92 -7.73 8.38
CA ALA A 265 -22.13 -7.50 7.19
C ALA A 265 -22.38 -6.09 6.65
N GLU A 266 -21.33 -5.39 6.33
CA GLU A 266 -21.38 -4.03 5.78
C GLU A 266 -20.70 -4.01 4.41
N ARG A 267 -21.38 -3.48 3.39
CA ARG A 267 -20.80 -3.35 2.05
C ARG A 267 -21.23 -2.04 1.43
N ASP A 268 -20.22 -1.27 0.98
CA ASP A 268 -20.38 -0.05 0.20
C ASP A 268 -19.51 -0.17 -1.06
N ASP A 269 -20.12 -0.11 -2.24
CA ASP A 269 -19.47 -0.35 -3.54
C ASP A 269 -19.76 0.81 -4.49
N GLU A 270 -18.87 1.77 -4.51
CA GLU A 270 -18.97 3.03 -5.24
C GLU A 270 -18.05 3.05 -6.48
N LYS A 271 -18.16 2.06 -7.36
CA LYS A 271 -17.40 1.88 -8.62
C LYS A 271 -15.87 1.97 -8.47
N ARG A 272 -15.36 2.99 -7.80
CA ARG A 272 -13.93 3.28 -7.60
C ARG A 272 -13.49 3.10 -6.16
N CYS A 273 -14.40 2.83 -5.26
CA CYS A 273 -14.13 2.54 -3.85
C CYS A 273 -15.00 1.37 -3.40
N LEU A 274 -14.42 0.43 -2.70
CA LEU A 274 -15.11 -0.71 -2.13
C LEU A 274 -14.75 -0.83 -0.65
N TYR A 275 -15.77 -0.93 0.18
CA TYR A 275 -15.64 -1.41 1.55
C TYR A 275 -16.51 -2.66 1.71
N ASP A 276 -15.95 -3.72 2.24
CA ASP A 276 -16.65 -4.99 2.50
C ASP A 276 -16.18 -5.55 3.83
N LEU A 277 -17.09 -5.69 4.80
CA LEU A 277 -16.82 -6.28 6.10
C LEU A 277 -17.78 -7.44 6.34
N THR A 278 -17.22 -8.60 6.60
CA THR A 278 -17.97 -9.81 6.96
C THR A 278 -17.38 -10.47 8.20
N SER A 279 -18.26 -11.16 8.95
CA SER A 279 -17.87 -11.92 10.12
C SER A 279 -18.61 -13.25 10.16
N GLU A 280 -17.95 -14.29 10.61
CA GLU A 280 -18.54 -15.60 10.82
C GLU A 280 -17.95 -16.30 12.04
N LYS A 281 -18.73 -17.21 12.60
CA LYS A 281 -18.24 -18.18 13.59
C LYS A 281 -17.91 -19.48 12.88
N LYS A 282 -16.67 -19.92 13.00
CA LYS A 282 -16.21 -21.18 12.41
C LYS A 282 -15.31 -21.93 13.39
N ASP A 283 -15.60 -23.21 13.64
CA ASP A 283 -14.85 -24.09 14.53
C ASP A 283 -14.71 -23.56 15.98
N GLY A 284 -15.60 -22.65 16.39
CA GLY A 284 -15.58 -21.99 17.70
C GLY A 284 -14.92 -20.61 17.67
N ASP A 285 -14.11 -20.33 16.67
CA ASP A 285 -13.38 -19.07 16.50
C ASP A 285 -14.21 -18.01 15.74
N LEU A 286 -13.85 -16.75 15.96
CA LEU A 286 -14.34 -15.61 15.19
C LEU A 286 -13.46 -15.42 13.97
N HIS A 287 -14.07 -15.42 12.79
CA HIS A 287 -13.41 -15.05 11.54
C HIS A 287 -13.94 -13.72 11.04
N LEU A 288 -13.05 -12.78 10.83
CA LEU A 288 -13.36 -11.45 10.30
C LEU A 288 -12.65 -11.28 8.95
N LYS A 289 -13.36 -10.77 7.95
CA LYS A 289 -12.80 -10.37 6.66
C LYS A 289 -13.20 -8.95 6.37
N ARG A 290 -12.23 -8.13 6.02
CA ARG A 290 -12.42 -6.73 5.65
C ARG A 290 -11.65 -6.45 4.37
N THR A 291 -12.25 -5.71 3.44
CA THR A 291 -11.59 -5.18 2.25
C THR A 291 -11.88 -3.71 2.15
N LEU A 292 -10.84 -2.92 1.92
CA LEU A 292 -10.93 -1.50 1.58
C LEU A 292 -10.14 -1.25 0.30
N MET A 293 -10.85 -0.88 -0.79
CA MET A 293 -10.23 -0.52 -2.06
C MET A 293 -10.51 0.95 -2.39
N VAL A 294 -9.47 1.66 -2.82
CA VAL A 294 -9.54 3.01 -3.36
C VAL A 294 -8.83 3.03 -4.71
N ASP A 295 -9.61 3.01 -5.80
CA ASP A 295 -9.12 2.91 -7.17
C ASP A 295 -9.17 4.26 -7.89
N LEU A 296 -8.51 5.28 -7.33
CA LEU A 296 -8.37 6.60 -7.96
C LEU A 296 -7.10 7.31 -7.49
N PRO A 297 -6.36 7.96 -8.41
CA PRO A 297 -5.17 8.74 -8.05
C PRO A 297 -5.50 10.19 -7.68
N VAL A 298 -6.69 10.68 -8.06
CA VAL A 298 -7.11 12.08 -7.82
C VAL A 298 -8.59 12.13 -7.49
N LEU A 299 -8.92 12.76 -6.38
CA LEU A 299 -10.30 13.09 -6.00
C LEU A 299 -10.53 14.58 -6.20
N LYS A 300 -11.41 14.94 -7.15
CA LYS A 300 -11.81 16.32 -7.34
C LYS A 300 -12.75 16.81 -6.22
N PRO A 301 -12.76 18.13 -5.91
CA PRO A 301 -13.57 18.67 -4.81
C PRO A 301 -15.07 18.34 -4.90
N GLU A 302 -15.62 18.26 -6.11
CA GLU A 302 -17.04 17.94 -6.32
C GLU A 302 -17.44 16.54 -5.85
N TYR A 303 -16.48 15.59 -5.79
CA TYR A 303 -16.70 14.22 -5.31
C TYR A 303 -16.32 14.02 -3.84
N TYR A 304 -15.79 15.07 -3.19
CA TYR A 304 -15.38 14.97 -1.78
C TYR A 304 -16.52 14.58 -0.83
N PRO A 305 -17.78 15.11 -0.97
CA PRO A 305 -18.89 14.71 -0.12
C PRO A 305 -19.22 13.20 -0.21
N ALA A 306 -19.13 12.62 -1.41
CA ALA A 306 -19.35 11.19 -1.61
C ALA A 306 -18.25 10.35 -0.94
N MET A 307 -16.98 10.74 -1.10
CA MET A 307 -15.84 10.09 -0.46
C MET A 307 -15.93 10.17 1.07
N ARG A 308 -16.33 11.34 1.61
CA ARG A 308 -16.56 11.51 3.05
C ARG A 308 -17.62 10.54 3.57
N LYS A 309 -18.76 10.43 2.86
CA LYS A 309 -19.84 9.50 3.21
C LYS A 309 -19.36 8.05 3.16
N PHE A 310 -18.61 7.68 2.13
CA PHE A 310 -17.99 6.35 2.03
C PHE A 310 -17.10 6.04 3.26
N PHE A 311 -16.22 6.95 3.65
CA PHE A 311 -15.38 6.76 4.85
C PHE A 311 -16.14 6.86 6.18
N GLU A 312 -17.33 7.48 6.20
CA GLU A 312 -18.28 7.37 7.34
C GLU A 312 -18.80 5.93 7.47
N THR A 313 -19.13 5.28 6.34
CA THR A 313 -19.50 3.84 6.32
C THR A 313 -18.34 2.96 6.78
N VAL A 314 -17.11 3.20 6.28
CA VAL A 314 -15.91 2.46 6.72
C VAL A 314 -15.74 2.52 8.23
N ARG A 315 -15.78 3.73 8.82
CA ARG A 315 -15.66 3.89 10.28
C ARG A 315 -16.79 3.21 11.04
N SER A 316 -18.03 3.36 10.56
CA SER A 316 -19.20 2.71 11.19
C SER A 316 -19.09 1.19 11.19
N GLY A 317 -18.57 0.61 10.10
CA GLY A 317 -18.30 -0.81 9.99
C GLY A 317 -17.20 -1.26 10.96
N ASP A 318 -16.06 -0.57 10.95
CA ASP A 318 -14.90 -0.88 11.78
C ASP A 318 -15.19 -0.72 13.30
N ASP A 319 -16.10 0.18 13.67
CA ASP A 319 -16.54 0.41 15.06
C ASP A 319 -17.59 -0.61 15.55
N GLN A 320 -18.09 -1.51 14.70
CA GLN A 320 -19.00 -2.57 15.12
C GLN A 320 -18.31 -3.51 16.11
N GLN A 321 -19.11 -4.23 16.88
CA GLN A 321 -18.62 -5.11 17.94
C GLN A 321 -19.21 -6.52 17.83
N VAL A 322 -18.39 -7.51 18.13
CA VAL A 322 -18.82 -8.88 18.44
C VAL A 322 -19.17 -8.97 19.92
N VAL A 323 -20.23 -9.64 20.26
CA VAL A 323 -20.62 -9.92 21.66
C VAL A 323 -20.26 -11.36 22.00
N LEU A 324 -19.40 -11.52 23.01
CA LEU A 324 -19.15 -12.82 23.65
C LEU A 324 -19.93 -12.90 24.94
N SER A 325 -20.44 -14.07 25.27
CA SER A 325 -21.10 -14.36 26.54
C SER A 325 -20.51 -15.60 27.22
N MET A 326 -20.61 -15.70 28.56
CA MET A 326 -20.23 -16.91 29.25
C MET A 326 -21.10 -18.07 28.76
N ALA A 327 -20.48 -19.20 28.47
CA ALA A 327 -21.21 -20.41 28.13
C ALA A 327 -22.10 -20.83 29.32
N ASP A 328 -23.31 -21.23 29.04
CA ASP A 328 -24.17 -21.77 30.09
C ASP A 328 -23.57 -23.09 30.61
N PRO A 329 -23.45 -23.27 31.93
CA PRO A 329 -22.85 -24.48 32.50
C PRO A 329 -23.71 -25.78 32.26
N LYS A 330 -24.76 -25.69 31.43
CA LYS A 330 -25.70 -26.77 31.12
C LYS A 330 -25.81 -27.15 29.64
N SER A 331 -24.90 -26.72 28.81
CA SER A 331 -24.90 -27.13 27.39
C SER A 331 -23.76 -28.09 27.05
#